data_d297b52bf7fc0b87c6db9e96c08f576d
#
_entry.id   d297b52bf7fc0b87c6db9e96c08f576d
#
_cell.length_a   1.000
_cell.length_b   1.000
_cell.length_c   1.000
_cell.angle_alpha   90.00
_cell.angle_beta   90.00
_cell.angle_gamma   90.00
#
_symmetry.space_group_name_H-M   'P 1'
#
loop_
_entity.id
_entity.type
_entity.pdbx_description
1 polymer ?
#
loop_
_entity_poly.entity_id
_entity_poly.type
_entity_poly.pdbx_seq_one_letter_code
_entity_poly.pdbx_strand_id
1 'polypeptide(L)'
;MKTNFSIIGCLFFSPLALASQGTLHYSDFINEMYQESGGIRAKALELEAELLRSKQTDLYFMPKISAESKYKSDTTRGDITDSKVTASSLIFSTTIADRFKEKNSRIHGAELSLLKEKENLYKTLVENLIGIKYYNNLEAKAANLEQTAVELYQQIEGRYVSGIAKASDVEQARLLIQKIKTESESINKEIELIKSNIELATGIAFPAQGVYLPDNIIDKINTYTINDKKIYNNLDYKLLSEQADAAKFNAWQQDSLVQVSLVAEERYNNSQRVDKDSWGGIQVAVNLFDYDKKIARQTGIKAYQVLKTKMDFKYKELLAKMKSLQLTINSNEKELQGLVDQSKTTEVILANQKRE
;
A
#
# COMPACT_ATOMS: atom_id res chain seq x y z
N MET A 1 -12.67 -20.10 -42.44
CA MET A 1 -12.57 -20.39 -41.00
C MET A 1 -13.21 -19.22 -40.26
N LYS A 2 -14.37 -19.44 -39.66
CA LYS A 2 -15.12 -18.41 -38.93
C LYS A 2 -14.59 -18.36 -37.49
N THR A 3 -13.96 -17.30 -37.11
CA THR A 3 -13.56 -17.03 -35.73
C THR A 3 -14.70 -16.30 -35.00
N ASN A 4 -15.39 -17.02 -34.11
CA ASN A 4 -16.38 -16.47 -33.22
C ASN A 4 -15.67 -15.62 -32.15
N PHE A 5 -15.88 -14.32 -32.20
CA PHE A 5 -15.59 -13.41 -31.10
C PHE A 5 -16.73 -13.51 -30.08
N SER A 6 -16.47 -14.20 -28.97
CA SER A 6 -17.38 -14.24 -27.82
C SER A 6 -17.20 -12.95 -27.01
N ILE A 7 -18.15 -12.04 -27.13
CA ILE A 7 -18.27 -10.86 -26.26
C ILE A 7 -18.85 -11.39 -24.94
N ILE A 8 -18.01 -11.49 -23.91
CA ILE A 8 -18.46 -11.73 -22.53
C ILE A 8 -19.01 -10.41 -22.03
N GLY A 9 -20.32 -10.27 -22.08
CA GLY A 9 -21.05 -9.19 -21.43
C GLY A 9 -20.95 -9.33 -19.92
N CYS A 10 -20.20 -8.44 -19.26
CA CYS A 10 -20.27 -8.24 -17.82
C CYS A 10 -21.64 -7.69 -17.46
N LEU A 11 -22.53 -8.58 -17.05
CA LEU A 11 -23.75 -8.20 -16.33
C LEU A 11 -23.34 -7.63 -14.96
N PHE A 12 -23.42 -6.32 -14.82
CA PHE A 12 -23.41 -5.64 -13.54
C PHE A 12 -24.65 -6.06 -12.74
N PHE A 13 -24.53 -7.10 -11.94
CA PHE A 13 -25.46 -7.33 -10.84
C PHE A 13 -25.14 -6.29 -9.78
N SER A 14 -25.90 -5.20 -9.73
CA SER A 14 -25.99 -4.37 -8.53
C SER A 14 -26.68 -5.24 -7.45
N PRO A 15 -25.99 -5.60 -6.36
CA PRO A 15 -26.71 -6.19 -5.23
C PRO A 15 -27.59 -5.08 -4.64
N LEU A 16 -28.91 -5.20 -4.76
CA LEU A 16 -29.84 -4.52 -3.88
C LEU A 16 -29.46 -4.95 -2.45
N ALA A 17 -28.73 -4.11 -1.75
CA ALA A 17 -28.46 -4.28 -0.34
C ALA A 17 -29.80 -4.18 0.40
N LEU A 18 -30.35 -5.32 0.79
CA LEU A 18 -31.31 -5.42 1.87
C LEU A 18 -30.63 -4.85 3.11
N ALA A 19 -31.00 -3.64 3.49
CA ALA A 19 -30.56 -2.99 4.71
C ALA A 19 -30.98 -3.84 5.91
N SER A 20 -30.11 -4.74 6.36
CA SER A 20 -30.20 -5.31 7.70
C SER A 20 -29.86 -4.20 8.69
N GLN A 21 -30.79 -3.90 9.62
CA GLN A 21 -30.64 -2.87 10.66
C GLN A 21 -29.65 -3.29 11.76
N GLY A 22 -28.56 -3.95 11.44
CA GLY A 22 -27.50 -4.35 12.37
C GLY A 22 -26.18 -3.65 12.04
N THR A 23 -25.37 -3.35 13.04
CA THR A 23 -24.00 -2.84 12.85
C THR A 23 -23.23 -3.80 11.94
N LEU A 24 -22.52 -3.24 10.94
CA LEU A 24 -21.70 -4.01 10.00
C LEU A 24 -20.50 -4.62 10.76
N HIS A 25 -20.24 -5.91 10.55
CA HIS A 25 -19.06 -6.52 11.16
C HIS A 25 -17.78 -5.98 10.50
N TYR A 26 -16.73 -5.71 11.29
CA TYR A 26 -15.50 -5.09 10.78
C TYR A 26 -14.84 -5.88 9.63
N SER A 27 -14.96 -7.23 9.65
CA SER A 27 -14.41 -8.08 8.58
C SER A 27 -15.08 -7.86 7.23
N ASP A 28 -16.39 -7.61 7.24
CA ASP A 28 -17.17 -7.40 6.02
C ASP A 28 -16.85 -6.03 5.45
N PHE A 29 -16.72 -5.03 6.31
CA PHE A 29 -16.27 -3.70 5.94
C PHE A 29 -14.85 -3.70 5.36
N ILE A 30 -13.91 -4.46 5.93
CA ILE A 30 -12.56 -4.63 5.39
C ILE A 30 -12.61 -5.27 3.99
N ASN A 31 -13.42 -6.29 3.79
CA ASN A 31 -13.53 -6.95 2.49
C ASN A 31 -14.09 -6.01 1.41
N GLU A 32 -15.10 -5.23 1.74
CA GLU A 32 -15.65 -4.19 0.86
C GLU A 32 -14.57 -3.15 0.49
N MET A 33 -13.83 -2.66 1.48
CA MET A 33 -12.74 -1.73 1.28
C MET A 33 -11.62 -2.28 0.40
N TYR A 34 -11.29 -3.56 0.52
CA TYR A 34 -10.28 -4.18 -0.33
C TYR A 34 -10.71 -4.26 -1.80
N GLN A 35 -12.01 -4.31 -2.07
CA GLN A 35 -12.55 -4.31 -3.43
C GLN A 35 -12.61 -2.90 -4.04
N GLU A 36 -12.98 -1.91 -3.23
CA GLU A 36 -13.24 -0.54 -3.71
C GLU A 36 -12.02 0.39 -3.63
N SER A 37 -11.01 0.08 -2.78
CA SER A 37 -9.85 0.94 -2.61
C SER A 37 -9.08 1.19 -3.90
N GLY A 38 -8.98 2.46 -4.29
CA GLY A 38 -8.20 2.90 -5.45
C GLY A 38 -6.71 2.55 -5.33
N GLY A 39 -6.14 2.61 -4.12
CA GLY A 39 -4.74 2.24 -3.85
C GLY A 39 -4.48 0.75 -4.10
N ILE A 40 -5.35 -0.12 -3.60
CA ILE A 40 -5.25 -1.57 -3.83
C ILE A 40 -5.44 -1.90 -5.32
N ARG A 41 -6.43 -1.28 -5.98
CA ARG A 41 -6.68 -1.47 -7.40
C ARG A 41 -5.48 -1.02 -8.25
N ALA A 42 -4.85 0.11 -7.92
CA ALA A 42 -3.64 0.56 -8.61
C ALA A 42 -2.50 -0.45 -8.45
N LYS A 43 -2.28 -1.00 -7.25
CA LYS A 43 -1.24 -2.03 -7.01
C LYS A 43 -1.56 -3.37 -7.67
N ALA A 44 -2.82 -3.73 -7.80
CA ALA A 44 -3.24 -4.91 -8.56
C ALA A 44 -2.95 -4.75 -10.05
N LEU A 45 -3.21 -3.58 -10.64
CA LEU A 45 -2.87 -3.26 -12.03
C LEU A 45 -1.34 -3.21 -12.25
N GLU A 46 -0.55 -2.71 -11.30
CA GLU A 46 0.92 -2.78 -11.35
C GLU A 46 1.40 -4.25 -11.39
N LEU A 47 0.84 -5.12 -10.55
CA LEU A 47 1.14 -6.54 -10.57
C LEU A 47 0.76 -7.19 -11.91
N GLU A 48 -0.42 -6.89 -12.45
CA GLU A 48 -0.85 -7.37 -13.76
C GLU A 48 0.09 -6.90 -14.88
N ALA A 49 0.55 -5.65 -14.83
CA ALA A 49 1.51 -5.10 -15.77
C ALA A 49 2.87 -5.84 -15.70
N GLU A 50 3.37 -6.18 -14.49
CA GLU A 50 4.59 -6.97 -14.34
C GLU A 50 4.40 -8.43 -14.81
N LEU A 51 3.23 -9.03 -14.60
CA LEU A 51 2.89 -10.34 -15.14
C LEU A 51 2.82 -10.34 -16.66
N LEU A 52 2.26 -9.30 -17.29
CA LEU A 52 2.28 -9.14 -18.75
C LEU A 52 3.69 -8.93 -19.27
N ARG A 53 4.50 -8.11 -18.58
CA ARG A 53 5.93 -7.92 -18.92
C ARG A 53 6.71 -9.24 -18.80
N SER A 54 6.38 -10.07 -17.84
CA SER A 54 7.01 -11.37 -17.66
C SER A 54 6.85 -12.28 -18.87
N LYS A 55 5.71 -12.21 -19.56
CA LYS A 55 5.46 -12.97 -20.79
C LYS A 55 6.46 -12.63 -21.91
N GLN A 56 6.96 -11.39 -21.95
CA GLN A 56 8.02 -11.03 -22.91
C GLN A 56 9.31 -11.79 -22.64
N THR A 57 9.61 -12.08 -21.36
CA THR A 57 10.78 -12.89 -21.00
C THR A 57 10.53 -14.38 -21.28
N ASP A 58 9.33 -14.90 -20.98
CA ASP A 58 8.98 -16.30 -21.26
C ASP A 58 8.99 -16.62 -22.76
N LEU A 59 8.57 -15.64 -23.57
CA LEU A 59 8.47 -15.76 -25.01
C LEU A 59 9.71 -15.17 -25.73
N TYR A 60 10.88 -15.17 -25.08
CA TYR A 60 12.12 -14.62 -25.67
C TYR A 60 12.53 -15.25 -26.99
N PHE A 61 12.15 -16.54 -27.19
CA PHE A 61 12.42 -17.31 -28.41
C PHE A 61 11.41 -17.06 -29.54
N MET A 62 10.34 -16.30 -29.28
CA MET A 62 9.35 -15.98 -30.32
C MET A 62 9.99 -15.13 -31.42
N PRO A 63 9.72 -15.45 -32.71
CA PRO A 63 10.30 -14.70 -33.80
C PRO A 63 9.80 -13.26 -33.82
N LYS A 64 10.73 -12.33 -34.00
CA LYS A 64 10.46 -10.92 -34.30
C LYS A 64 10.50 -10.74 -35.80
N ILE A 65 9.44 -10.23 -36.37
CA ILE A 65 9.35 -9.94 -37.81
C ILE A 65 9.46 -8.43 -37.97
N SER A 66 10.41 -7.97 -38.77
CA SER A 66 10.60 -6.57 -39.15
C SER A 66 10.64 -6.43 -40.66
N ALA A 67 10.02 -5.38 -41.17
CA ALA A 67 10.12 -4.98 -42.57
C ALA A 67 10.77 -3.60 -42.64
N GLU A 68 11.73 -3.45 -43.50
CA GLU A 68 12.45 -2.19 -43.74
C GLU A 68 12.46 -1.94 -45.25
N SER A 69 12.18 -0.71 -45.68
CA SER A 69 12.30 -0.29 -47.07
C SER A 69 13.10 1.02 -47.11
N LYS A 70 14.14 1.03 -47.92
CA LYS A 70 15.00 2.21 -48.13
C LYS A 70 14.89 2.65 -49.57
N TYR A 71 14.52 3.91 -49.76
CA TYR A 71 14.59 4.56 -51.04
C TYR A 71 15.82 5.48 -51.07
N LYS A 72 16.64 5.34 -52.10
CA LYS A 72 17.82 6.17 -52.32
C LYS A 72 17.78 6.72 -53.77
N SER A 73 17.92 8.01 -53.90
CA SER A 73 18.18 8.62 -55.21
C SER A 73 19.70 8.72 -55.43
N ASP A 74 20.21 7.99 -56.40
CA ASP A 74 21.63 7.97 -56.76
C ASP A 74 21.79 8.63 -58.12
N THR A 75 22.64 9.67 -58.20
CA THR A 75 22.89 10.44 -59.43
C THR A 75 23.52 9.62 -60.54
N THR A 76 24.13 8.47 -60.20
CA THR A 76 24.89 7.63 -61.14
C THR A 76 24.09 6.38 -61.55
N ARG A 77 23.26 5.85 -60.62
CA ARG A 77 22.58 4.56 -60.79
C ARG A 77 21.05 4.67 -60.88
N GLY A 78 20.52 5.90 -60.78
CA GLY A 78 19.09 6.15 -60.70
C GLY A 78 18.50 5.83 -59.32
N ASP A 79 17.19 5.81 -59.24
CA ASP A 79 16.48 5.55 -57.97
C ASP A 79 16.55 4.07 -57.57
N ILE A 80 17.02 3.82 -56.38
CA ILE A 80 17.22 2.49 -55.81
C ILE A 80 16.21 2.26 -54.68
N THR A 81 15.38 1.23 -54.78
CA THR A 81 14.56 0.75 -53.69
C THR A 81 15.14 -0.57 -53.15
N ASP A 82 15.46 -0.59 -51.87
CA ASP A 82 15.98 -1.75 -51.14
C ASP A 82 15.02 -2.07 -50.00
N SER A 83 14.28 -3.15 -50.16
CA SER A 83 13.26 -3.60 -49.19
C SER A 83 13.65 -4.96 -48.63
N LYS A 84 13.58 -5.13 -47.33
CA LYS A 84 13.86 -6.40 -46.68
C LYS A 84 12.81 -6.74 -45.61
N VAL A 85 12.48 -8.02 -45.50
CA VAL A 85 11.73 -8.59 -44.41
C VAL A 85 12.67 -9.56 -43.66
N THR A 86 12.79 -9.34 -42.36
CA THR A 86 13.66 -10.18 -41.51
C THR A 86 12.81 -10.80 -40.40
N ALA A 87 12.86 -12.11 -40.26
CA ALA A 87 12.35 -12.85 -39.11
C ALA A 87 13.56 -13.32 -38.27
N SER A 88 13.60 -12.95 -36.99
CA SER A 88 14.68 -13.36 -36.09
C SER A 88 14.14 -13.90 -34.79
N SER A 89 14.69 -15.03 -34.31
CA SER A 89 14.33 -15.67 -33.05
C SER A 89 15.59 -15.89 -32.22
N LEU A 90 15.62 -15.38 -30.99
CA LEU A 90 16.74 -15.59 -30.06
C LEU A 90 16.64 -17.00 -29.47
N ILE A 91 17.63 -17.86 -29.72
CA ILE A 91 17.67 -19.24 -29.17
C ILE A 91 18.42 -19.25 -27.85
N PHE A 92 19.53 -18.53 -27.77
CA PHE A 92 20.42 -18.53 -26.61
C PHE A 92 21.06 -17.15 -26.39
N SER A 93 21.22 -16.81 -25.13
CA SER A 93 22.02 -15.68 -24.68
C SER A 93 22.67 -16.01 -23.34
N THR A 94 23.91 -15.58 -23.14
CA THR A 94 24.65 -15.77 -21.87
C THR A 94 23.91 -15.11 -20.68
N THR A 95 23.02 -14.15 -20.93
CA THR A 95 22.29 -13.41 -19.90
C THR A 95 20.85 -13.87 -19.70
N ILE A 96 20.42 -14.94 -20.38
CA ILE A 96 19.01 -15.37 -20.31
C ILE A 96 18.61 -15.79 -18.90
N ALA A 97 19.48 -16.48 -18.17
CA ALA A 97 19.23 -16.88 -16.78
C ALA A 97 18.99 -15.68 -15.85
N ASP A 98 19.75 -14.59 -16.06
CA ASP A 98 19.60 -13.38 -15.25
C ASP A 98 18.32 -12.62 -15.60
N ARG A 99 17.85 -12.68 -16.85
CA ARG A 99 16.52 -12.16 -17.23
C ARG A 99 15.40 -12.87 -16.49
N PHE A 100 15.46 -14.21 -16.36
CA PHE A 100 14.47 -14.97 -15.61
C PHE A 100 14.50 -14.64 -14.11
N LYS A 101 15.69 -14.47 -13.52
CA LYS A 101 15.83 -14.08 -12.11
C LYS A 101 15.29 -12.68 -11.87
N GLU A 102 15.64 -11.69 -12.73
CA GLU A 102 15.09 -10.35 -12.64
C GLU A 102 13.57 -10.34 -12.72
N LYS A 103 13.01 -11.07 -13.71
CA LYS A 103 11.57 -11.23 -13.88
C LYS A 103 10.91 -11.72 -12.59
N ASN A 104 11.43 -12.78 -11.98
CA ASN A 104 10.86 -13.35 -10.77
C ASN A 104 10.91 -12.36 -9.59
N SER A 105 12.06 -11.68 -9.39
CA SER A 105 12.17 -10.66 -8.35
C SER A 105 11.24 -9.46 -8.57
N ARG A 106 10.97 -9.06 -9.82
CA ARG A 106 9.99 -8.01 -10.13
C ARG A 106 8.56 -8.43 -9.79
N ILE A 107 8.16 -9.65 -10.16
CA ILE A 107 6.83 -10.20 -9.85
C ILE A 107 6.65 -10.27 -8.33
N HIS A 108 7.60 -10.88 -7.60
CA HIS A 108 7.55 -10.96 -6.15
C HIS A 108 7.53 -9.57 -5.50
N GLY A 109 8.29 -8.62 -6.04
CA GLY A 109 8.25 -7.22 -5.59
C GLY A 109 6.88 -6.58 -5.77
N ALA A 110 6.19 -6.82 -6.90
CA ALA A 110 4.85 -6.31 -7.13
C ALA A 110 3.80 -6.98 -6.22
N GLU A 111 3.89 -8.30 -5.99
CA GLU A 111 3.05 -9.03 -5.03
C GLU A 111 3.21 -8.49 -3.61
N LEU A 112 4.46 -8.27 -3.16
CA LEU A 112 4.75 -7.68 -1.86
C LEU A 112 4.24 -6.24 -1.74
N SER A 113 4.30 -5.46 -2.83
CA SER A 113 3.78 -4.10 -2.88
C SER A 113 2.26 -4.08 -2.70
N LEU A 114 1.53 -4.99 -3.37
CA LEU A 114 0.09 -5.15 -3.20
C LEU A 114 -0.27 -5.60 -1.78
N LEU A 115 0.47 -6.57 -1.23
CA LEU A 115 0.26 -7.04 0.14
C LEU A 115 0.50 -5.93 1.17
N LYS A 116 1.54 -5.11 0.97
CA LYS A 116 1.84 -3.96 1.82
C LYS A 116 0.73 -2.93 1.78
N GLU A 117 0.15 -2.64 0.62
CA GLU A 117 -0.97 -1.70 0.51
C GLU A 117 -2.19 -2.20 1.29
N LYS A 118 -2.50 -3.51 1.20
CA LYS A 118 -3.55 -4.14 2.01
C LYS A 118 -3.26 -4.06 3.50
N GLU A 119 -2.01 -4.29 3.92
CA GLU A 119 -1.60 -4.18 5.33
C GLU A 119 -1.74 -2.75 5.84
N ASN A 120 -1.32 -1.75 5.06
CA ASN A 120 -1.44 -0.35 5.42
C ASN A 120 -2.90 0.07 5.58
N LEU A 121 -3.76 -0.31 4.62
CA LEU A 121 -5.19 -0.02 4.69
C LEU A 121 -5.84 -0.68 5.90
N TYR A 122 -5.55 -1.96 6.14
CA TYR A 122 -6.03 -2.69 7.31
C TYR A 122 -5.63 -2.00 8.62
N LYS A 123 -4.36 -1.63 8.74
CA LYS A 123 -3.83 -0.93 9.90
C LYS A 123 -4.56 0.40 10.12
N THR A 124 -4.65 1.23 9.09
CA THR A 124 -5.34 2.53 9.14
C THR A 124 -6.80 2.37 9.58
N LEU A 125 -7.49 1.37 9.03
CA LEU A 125 -8.88 1.10 9.40
C LEU A 125 -9.01 0.70 10.88
N VAL A 126 -8.22 -0.29 11.32
CA VAL A 126 -8.32 -0.79 12.70
C VAL A 126 -7.99 0.31 13.70
N GLU A 127 -6.95 1.13 13.44
CA GLU A 127 -6.58 2.27 14.28
C GLU A 127 -7.74 3.28 14.38
N ASN A 128 -8.38 3.61 13.27
CA ASN A 128 -9.51 4.53 13.23
C ASN A 128 -10.76 3.95 13.90
N LEU A 129 -11.07 2.66 13.70
CA LEU A 129 -12.21 2.02 14.38
C LEU A 129 -12.03 1.95 15.90
N ILE A 130 -10.82 1.70 16.39
CA ILE A 130 -10.48 1.78 17.81
C ILE A 130 -10.72 3.21 18.32
N GLY A 131 -10.29 4.21 17.54
CA GLY A 131 -10.52 5.64 17.84
C GLY A 131 -12.01 5.96 17.97
N ILE A 132 -12.84 5.56 17.00
CA ILE A 132 -14.31 5.77 17.06
C ILE A 132 -14.90 5.12 18.30
N LYS A 133 -14.53 3.86 18.59
CA LYS A 133 -15.02 3.16 19.79
C LYS A 133 -14.65 3.89 21.08
N TYR A 134 -13.44 4.41 21.17
CA TYR A 134 -12.97 5.18 22.31
C TYR A 134 -13.75 6.50 22.46
N TYR A 135 -13.89 7.28 21.38
CA TYR A 135 -14.61 8.55 21.42
C TYR A 135 -16.11 8.38 21.66
N ASN A 136 -16.77 7.36 21.13
CA ASN A 136 -18.16 7.05 21.44
C ASN A 136 -18.37 6.74 22.95
N ASN A 137 -17.41 6.06 23.58
CA ASN A 137 -17.43 5.84 25.03
C ASN A 137 -17.24 7.15 25.82
N LEU A 138 -16.39 8.06 25.32
CA LEU A 138 -16.22 9.39 25.92
C LEU A 138 -17.48 10.25 25.77
N GLU A 139 -18.13 10.22 24.61
CA GLU A 139 -19.39 10.93 24.35
C GLU A 139 -20.48 10.49 25.34
N ALA A 140 -20.66 9.17 25.51
CA ALA A 140 -21.63 8.64 26.49
C ALA A 140 -21.32 9.10 27.91
N LYS A 141 -20.04 9.15 28.30
CA LYS A 141 -19.62 9.66 29.62
C LYS A 141 -19.84 11.18 29.75
N ALA A 142 -19.55 11.95 28.69
CA ALA A 142 -19.77 13.40 28.65
C ALA A 142 -21.24 13.74 28.81
N ALA A 143 -22.16 12.99 28.16
CA ALA A 143 -23.61 13.17 28.30
C ALA A 143 -24.06 12.92 29.73
N ASN A 144 -23.59 11.86 30.38
CA ASN A 144 -23.92 11.58 31.79
C ASN A 144 -23.38 12.67 32.74
N LEU A 145 -22.16 13.18 32.44
CA LEU A 145 -21.55 14.25 33.23
C LEU A 145 -22.29 15.58 33.06
N GLU A 146 -22.77 15.89 31.85
CA GLU A 146 -23.59 17.05 31.56
C GLU A 146 -24.88 17.01 32.36
N GLN A 147 -25.59 15.87 32.37
CA GLN A 147 -26.80 15.69 33.16
C GLN A 147 -26.56 15.93 34.66
N THR A 148 -25.46 15.34 35.19
CA THR A 148 -25.11 15.53 36.62
C THR A 148 -24.78 16.99 36.92
N ALA A 149 -24.10 17.69 36.00
CA ALA A 149 -23.76 19.11 36.16
C ALA A 149 -25.04 20.00 36.13
N VAL A 150 -26.02 19.67 35.31
CA VAL A 150 -27.31 20.38 35.25
C VAL A 150 -28.08 20.18 36.56
N GLU A 151 -28.12 18.98 37.10
CA GLU A 151 -28.76 18.69 38.39
C GLU A 151 -28.10 19.45 39.54
N LEU A 152 -26.77 19.51 39.56
CA LEU A 152 -26.00 20.29 40.53
C LEU A 152 -26.26 21.79 40.40
N TYR A 153 -26.32 22.34 39.19
CA TYR A 153 -26.68 23.71 38.94
C TYR A 153 -28.06 24.05 39.52
N GLN A 154 -29.07 23.23 39.28
CA GLN A 154 -30.42 23.41 39.81
C GLN A 154 -30.45 23.44 41.35
N GLN A 155 -29.67 22.56 42.00
CA GLN A 155 -29.55 22.55 43.46
C GLN A 155 -28.89 23.83 43.99
N ILE A 156 -27.81 24.31 43.36
CA ILE A 156 -27.09 25.54 43.75
C ILE A 156 -28.00 26.75 43.53
N GLU A 157 -28.73 26.81 42.42
CA GLU A 157 -29.68 27.88 42.10
C GLU A 157 -30.82 27.95 43.14
N GLY A 158 -31.38 26.79 43.51
CA GLY A 158 -32.39 26.74 44.59
C GLY A 158 -31.88 27.22 45.96
N ARG A 159 -30.62 26.91 46.29
CA ARG A 159 -29.96 27.43 47.49
C ARG A 159 -29.68 28.92 47.41
N TYR A 160 -29.35 29.44 46.24
CA TYR A 160 -29.16 30.85 46.02
C TYR A 160 -30.46 31.64 46.18
N VAL A 161 -31.56 31.17 45.62
CA VAL A 161 -32.89 31.78 45.77
C VAL A 161 -33.31 31.78 47.23
N SER A 162 -32.92 30.76 48.00
CA SER A 162 -33.17 30.67 49.45
C SER A 162 -32.18 31.49 50.30
N GLY A 163 -31.24 32.23 49.71
CA GLY A 163 -30.26 33.06 50.40
C GLY A 163 -29.08 32.28 51.03
N ILE A 164 -28.93 31.00 50.75
CA ILE A 164 -27.90 30.12 51.34
C ILE A 164 -26.61 30.07 50.50
N ALA A 165 -26.72 30.12 49.18
CA ALA A 165 -25.56 30.14 48.27
C ALA A 165 -25.26 31.53 47.71
N LYS A 166 -24.05 31.75 47.19
CA LYS A 166 -23.64 32.99 46.56
C LYS A 166 -23.91 32.99 45.06
N ALA A 167 -24.12 34.17 44.47
CA ALA A 167 -24.24 34.29 42.99
C ALA A 167 -23.04 33.74 42.23
N SER A 168 -21.83 33.86 42.81
CA SER A 168 -20.61 33.28 42.24
C SER A 168 -20.68 31.76 42.07
N ASP A 169 -21.37 31.05 42.98
CA ASP A 169 -21.46 29.60 42.97
C ASP A 169 -22.38 29.16 41.83
N VAL A 170 -23.46 29.92 41.57
CA VAL A 170 -24.35 29.71 40.42
C VAL A 170 -23.62 29.89 39.09
N GLU A 171 -22.82 30.96 38.97
CA GLU A 171 -22.04 31.23 37.74
C GLU A 171 -20.96 30.17 37.52
N GLN A 172 -20.29 29.70 38.59
CA GLN A 172 -19.32 28.60 38.48
C GLN A 172 -19.98 27.31 37.98
N ALA A 173 -21.17 26.95 38.47
CA ALA A 173 -21.93 25.81 38.02
C ALA A 173 -22.36 25.94 36.54
N ARG A 174 -22.76 27.15 36.12
CA ARG A 174 -23.06 27.45 34.72
C ARG A 174 -21.85 27.30 33.80
N LEU A 175 -20.70 27.84 34.23
CA LEU A 175 -19.44 27.67 33.50
C LEU A 175 -19.01 26.22 33.37
N LEU A 176 -19.27 25.38 34.40
CA LEU A 176 -18.99 23.95 34.31
C LEU A 176 -19.83 23.27 33.22
N ILE A 177 -21.13 23.58 33.15
CA ILE A 177 -22.01 23.04 32.09
C ILE A 177 -21.50 23.48 30.70
N GLN A 178 -21.14 24.73 30.52
CA GLN A 178 -20.60 25.23 29.24
C GLN A 178 -19.31 24.54 28.86
N LYS A 179 -18.42 24.31 29.83
CA LYS A 179 -17.18 23.56 29.59
C LYS A 179 -17.44 22.12 29.12
N ILE A 180 -18.34 21.42 29.80
CA ILE A 180 -18.72 20.04 29.43
C ILE A 180 -19.29 20.00 28.00
N LYS A 181 -20.18 20.96 27.66
CA LYS A 181 -20.73 21.07 26.30
C LYS A 181 -19.64 21.29 25.24
N THR A 182 -18.72 22.20 25.50
CA THR A 182 -17.60 22.47 24.59
C THR A 182 -16.73 21.21 24.39
N GLU A 183 -16.45 20.45 25.44
CA GLU A 183 -15.70 19.21 25.37
C GLU A 183 -16.48 18.13 24.59
N SER A 184 -17.81 18.04 24.79
CA SER A 184 -18.69 17.12 24.03
C SER A 184 -18.69 17.43 22.53
N GLU A 185 -18.78 18.71 22.16
CA GLU A 185 -18.67 19.17 20.77
C GLU A 185 -17.29 18.80 20.16
N SER A 186 -16.22 18.91 20.94
CA SER A 186 -14.87 18.51 20.52
C SER A 186 -14.78 17.01 20.27
N ILE A 187 -15.40 16.19 21.14
CA ILE A 187 -15.47 14.72 20.96
C ILE A 187 -16.21 14.38 19.66
N ASN A 188 -17.36 14.99 19.41
CA ASN A 188 -18.14 14.76 18.20
C ASN A 188 -17.37 15.15 16.94
N LYS A 189 -16.65 16.27 16.97
CA LYS A 189 -15.76 16.68 15.90
C LYS A 189 -14.68 15.62 15.60
N GLU A 190 -14.06 15.04 16.64
CA GLU A 190 -13.03 14.01 16.45
C GLU A 190 -13.62 12.75 15.83
N ILE A 191 -14.84 12.34 16.22
CA ILE A 191 -15.54 11.20 15.60
C ILE A 191 -15.75 11.44 14.10
N GLU A 192 -16.25 12.61 13.71
CA GLU A 192 -16.46 12.95 12.29
C GLU A 192 -15.15 13.06 11.49
N LEU A 193 -14.08 13.59 12.09
CA LEU A 193 -12.75 13.61 11.48
C LEU A 193 -12.23 12.18 11.24
N ILE A 194 -12.42 11.26 12.18
CA ILE A 194 -12.00 9.86 12.03
C ILE A 194 -12.81 9.17 10.92
N LYS A 195 -14.12 9.39 10.86
CA LYS A 195 -14.99 8.88 9.79
C LYS A 195 -14.52 9.38 8.42
N SER A 196 -14.24 10.69 8.32
CA SER A 196 -13.70 11.30 7.09
C SER A 196 -12.32 10.73 6.70
N ASN A 197 -11.47 10.43 7.67
CA ASN A 197 -10.17 9.78 7.41
C ASN A 197 -10.34 8.35 6.88
N ILE A 198 -11.32 7.61 7.37
CA ILE A 198 -11.67 6.28 6.83
C ILE A 198 -12.15 6.44 5.38
N GLU A 199 -13.07 7.34 5.10
CA GLU A 199 -13.56 7.61 3.75
C GLU A 199 -12.45 8.02 2.79
N LEU A 200 -11.55 8.92 3.22
CA LEU A 200 -10.39 9.33 2.43
C LEU A 200 -9.45 8.17 2.11
N ALA A 201 -9.18 7.30 3.07
CA ALA A 201 -8.28 6.17 2.91
C ALA A 201 -8.87 5.04 2.06
N THR A 202 -10.19 4.89 2.07
CA THR A 202 -10.89 3.73 1.49
C THR A 202 -11.62 4.07 0.20
N GLY A 203 -12.06 5.32 0.06
CA GLY A 203 -12.97 5.76 -0.99
C GLY A 203 -14.44 5.38 -0.75
N ILE A 204 -14.78 4.86 0.45
CA ILE A 204 -16.14 4.44 0.82
C ILE A 204 -16.61 5.27 2.00
N ALA A 205 -17.86 5.78 1.94
CA ALA A 205 -18.47 6.49 3.04
C ALA A 205 -18.61 5.57 4.28
N PHE A 206 -18.34 6.12 5.47
CA PHE A 206 -18.50 5.36 6.71
C PHE A 206 -19.97 4.98 6.91
N PRO A 207 -20.31 3.68 7.20
CA PRO A 207 -21.68 3.22 7.33
C PRO A 207 -22.43 3.94 8.45
N ALA A 208 -23.66 4.42 8.16
CA ALA A 208 -24.50 5.14 9.12
C ALA A 208 -24.85 4.28 10.35
N GLN A 209 -24.98 2.95 10.17
CA GLN A 209 -25.22 1.98 11.25
C GLN A 209 -23.99 1.70 12.12
N GLY A 210 -22.83 2.25 11.74
CA GLY A 210 -21.57 1.99 12.42
C GLY A 210 -20.94 0.64 12.06
N VAL A 211 -19.68 0.45 12.49
CA VAL A 211 -18.91 -0.77 12.30
C VAL A 211 -18.62 -1.39 13.66
N TYR A 212 -19.01 -2.65 13.86
CA TYR A 212 -18.72 -3.39 15.08
C TYR A 212 -17.30 -3.90 15.10
N LEU A 213 -16.54 -3.48 16.11
CA LEU A 213 -15.17 -3.95 16.38
C LEU A 213 -15.20 -4.83 17.65
N PRO A 214 -14.85 -6.13 17.57
CA PRO A 214 -14.80 -7.01 18.74
C PRO A 214 -13.78 -6.57 19.80
N ASP A 215 -14.10 -6.73 21.08
CA ASP A 215 -13.23 -6.34 22.20
C ASP A 215 -11.90 -7.11 22.23
N ASN A 216 -11.92 -8.39 21.80
CA ASN A 216 -10.76 -9.26 21.78
C ASN A 216 -9.62 -8.82 20.82
N ILE A 217 -9.87 -7.88 19.90
CA ILE A 217 -8.83 -7.30 19.04
C ILE A 217 -7.85 -6.48 19.89
N ILE A 218 -8.37 -5.77 20.91
CA ILE A 218 -7.57 -4.94 21.81
C ILE A 218 -6.82 -5.82 22.81
N ASP A 219 -7.46 -6.85 23.35
CA ASP A 219 -6.89 -7.73 24.37
C ASP A 219 -5.70 -8.56 23.90
N LYS A 220 -5.65 -8.88 22.59
CA LYS A 220 -4.55 -9.64 21.99
C LYS A 220 -3.23 -8.88 21.86
N ILE A 221 -3.23 -7.57 22.04
CA ILE A 221 -2.05 -6.72 21.86
C ILE A 221 -1.02 -6.93 23.00
N ASN A 222 -1.44 -7.40 24.15
CA ASN A 222 -0.63 -7.47 25.38
C ASN A 222 0.45 -8.58 25.44
N THR A 223 0.62 -9.39 24.39
CA THR A 223 1.50 -10.59 24.44
C THR A 223 2.69 -10.55 23.47
N TYR A 224 3.00 -9.42 22.83
CA TYR A 224 4.08 -9.38 21.85
C TYR A 224 5.44 -9.13 22.49
N THR A 225 6.30 -10.15 22.45
CA THR A 225 7.75 -10.00 22.70
C THR A 225 8.48 -9.51 21.45
N ILE A 226 9.40 -8.56 21.62
CA ILE A 226 10.29 -8.11 20.55
C ILE A 226 11.18 -9.28 20.13
N ASN A 227 11.14 -9.62 18.85
CA ASN A 227 12.03 -10.60 18.25
C ASN A 227 12.66 -10.01 16.98
N ASP A 228 13.95 -9.69 17.06
CA ASP A 228 14.72 -9.08 15.97
C ASP A 228 14.65 -9.91 14.67
N LYS A 229 14.50 -11.23 14.78
CA LYS A 229 14.35 -12.12 13.62
C LYS A 229 13.08 -11.84 12.80
N LYS A 230 12.04 -11.26 13.42
CA LYS A 230 10.80 -10.88 12.72
C LYS A 230 10.99 -9.70 11.78
N ILE A 231 12.05 -8.90 11.91
CA ILE A 231 12.34 -7.77 11.01
C ILE A 231 12.51 -8.25 9.57
N TYR A 232 13.14 -9.41 9.35
CA TYR A 232 13.29 -10.00 8.01
C TYR A 232 11.96 -10.40 7.36
N ASN A 233 10.89 -10.54 8.15
CA ASN A 233 9.55 -10.82 7.65
C ASN A 233 8.73 -9.55 7.35
N ASN A 234 9.24 -8.37 7.72
CA ASN A 234 8.59 -7.10 7.42
C ASN A 234 8.50 -6.88 5.91
N LEU A 235 7.33 -6.44 5.43
CA LEU A 235 7.06 -6.27 4.00
C LEU A 235 7.96 -5.20 3.36
N ASP A 236 8.29 -4.11 4.06
CA ASP A 236 9.21 -3.08 3.55
C ASP A 236 10.61 -3.64 3.32
N TYR A 237 11.09 -4.46 4.26
CA TYR A 237 12.40 -5.09 4.14
C TYR A 237 12.44 -6.09 2.99
N LYS A 238 11.43 -6.96 2.88
CA LYS A 238 11.29 -7.91 1.77
C LYS A 238 11.19 -7.23 0.42
N LEU A 239 10.40 -6.17 0.32
CA LEU A 239 10.25 -5.40 -0.92
C LEU A 239 11.59 -4.80 -1.38
N LEU A 240 12.35 -4.19 -0.45
CA LEU A 240 13.69 -3.67 -0.75
C LEU A 240 14.65 -4.79 -1.17
N SER A 241 14.54 -6.00 -0.60
CA SER A 241 15.33 -7.16 -0.99
C SER A 241 15.05 -7.57 -2.44
N GLU A 242 13.77 -7.70 -2.82
CA GLU A 242 13.39 -8.05 -4.20
C GLU A 242 13.81 -6.96 -5.19
N GLN A 243 13.68 -5.69 -4.83
CA GLN A 243 14.15 -4.57 -5.65
C GLN A 243 15.68 -4.61 -5.84
N ALA A 244 16.43 -4.95 -4.80
CA ALA A 244 17.88 -5.08 -4.87
C ALA A 244 18.28 -6.26 -5.79
N ASP A 245 17.61 -7.41 -5.66
CA ASP A 245 17.87 -8.57 -6.51
C ASP A 245 17.50 -8.28 -7.97
N ALA A 246 16.37 -7.63 -8.23
CA ALA A 246 15.99 -7.19 -9.57
C ALA A 246 17.04 -6.25 -10.17
N ALA A 247 17.54 -5.26 -9.43
CA ALA A 247 18.58 -4.34 -9.88
C ALA A 247 19.91 -5.05 -10.16
N LYS A 248 20.28 -6.04 -9.33
CA LYS A 248 21.48 -6.88 -9.51
C LYS A 248 21.41 -7.68 -10.81
N PHE A 249 20.31 -8.39 -11.02
CA PHE A 249 20.14 -9.20 -12.22
C PHE A 249 19.98 -8.33 -13.48
N ASN A 250 19.32 -7.16 -13.37
CA ASN A 250 19.28 -6.20 -14.46
C ASN A 250 20.70 -5.72 -14.86
N ALA A 251 21.56 -5.42 -13.88
CA ALA A 251 22.94 -5.03 -14.15
C ALA A 251 23.74 -6.12 -14.88
N TRP A 252 23.52 -7.38 -14.53
CA TRP A 252 24.22 -8.52 -15.16
C TRP A 252 23.74 -8.81 -16.57
N GLN A 253 22.53 -8.42 -16.93
CA GLN A 253 22.01 -8.55 -18.29
C GLN A 253 22.63 -7.58 -19.31
N GLN A 254 23.19 -6.48 -18.84
CA GLN A 254 23.72 -5.44 -19.71
C GLN A 254 24.93 -5.92 -20.55
N ASP A 255 25.63 -6.97 -20.12
CA ASP A 255 26.86 -7.45 -20.73
C ASP A 255 26.68 -8.87 -21.27
N SER A 256 25.87 -8.99 -22.33
CA SER A 256 25.71 -10.28 -23.05
C SER A 256 26.90 -10.52 -23.95
N LEU A 257 27.72 -11.52 -23.61
CA LEU A 257 28.91 -11.89 -24.39
C LEU A 257 28.53 -12.60 -25.69
N VAL A 258 27.63 -13.56 -25.63
CA VAL A 258 27.24 -14.37 -26.78
C VAL A 258 25.73 -14.41 -26.91
N GLN A 259 25.26 -14.24 -28.15
CA GLN A 259 23.85 -14.42 -28.53
C GLN A 259 23.79 -15.31 -29.77
N VAL A 260 22.86 -16.26 -29.75
CA VAL A 260 22.58 -17.15 -30.87
C VAL A 260 21.14 -16.98 -31.31
N SER A 261 20.92 -16.68 -32.56
CA SER A 261 19.60 -16.44 -33.14
C SER A 261 19.39 -17.26 -34.41
N LEU A 262 18.16 -17.72 -34.63
CA LEU A 262 17.71 -18.10 -35.96
C LEU A 262 17.30 -16.85 -36.71
N VAL A 263 17.71 -16.73 -37.97
CA VAL A 263 17.38 -15.59 -38.83
C VAL A 263 16.93 -16.12 -40.19
N ALA A 264 15.87 -15.54 -40.70
CA ALA A 264 15.45 -15.69 -42.09
C ALA A 264 15.23 -14.29 -42.66
N GLU A 265 15.77 -14.02 -43.83
CA GLU A 265 15.69 -12.72 -44.49
C GLU A 265 15.28 -12.90 -45.95
N GLU A 266 14.33 -12.11 -46.39
CA GLU A 266 13.99 -11.92 -47.80
C GLU A 266 14.25 -10.46 -48.17
N ARG A 267 15.06 -10.25 -49.23
CA ARG A 267 15.46 -8.95 -49.69
C ARG A 267 15.08 -8.75 -51.13
N TYR A 268 14.53 -7.60 -51.44
CA TYR A 268 14.23 -7.12 -52.78
C TYR A 268 15.03 -5.84 -53.04
N ASN A 269 15.81 -5.83 -54.17
CA ASN A 269 16.57 -4.68 -54.55
C ASN A 269 16.46 -4.47 -56.07
N ASN A 270 15.90 -3.34 -56.50
CA ASN A 270 15.66 -3.03 -57.93
C ASN A 270 16.90 -2.63 -58.70
N SER A 271 18.06 -2.44 -58.04
CA SER A 271 19.31 -2.05 -58.70
C SER A 271 20.19 -3.23 -59.10
N GLN A 272 19.82 -4.47 -58.72
CA GLN A 272 20.64 -5.68 -58.97
C GLN A 272 20.00 -6.58 -60.05
N ARG A 273 20.83 -7.32 -60.74
CA ARG A 273 20.40 -8.33 -61.73
C ARG A 273 19.54 -9.47 -61.13
N VAL A 274 19.65 -9.70 -59.82
CA VAL A 274 18.84 -10.61 -59.03
C VAL A 274 17.93 -9.78 -58.15
N ASP A 275 16.66 -9.70 -58.53
CA ASP A 275 15.65 -8.88 -57.87
C ASP A 275 15.25 -9.38 -56.48
N LYS A 276 15.55 -10.64 -56.16
CA LYS A 276 15.23 -11.29 -54.87
C LYS A 276 16.42 -12.09 -54.37
N ASP A 277 16.70 -11.91 -53.10
CA ASP A 277 17.66 -12.71 -52.35
C ASP A 277 17.01 -13.16 -51.03
N SER A 278 17.03 -14.46 -50.77
CA SER A 278 16.47 -15.04 -49.55
C SER A 278 17.47 -16.00 -48.93
N TRP A 279 17.64 -15.88 -47.65
CA TRP A 279 18.48 -16.77 -46.89
C TRP A 279 17.87 -17.10 -45.52
N GLY A 280 18.27 -18.21 -44.93
CA GLY A 280 17.92 -18.60 -43.58
C GLY A 280 19.08 -19.35 -42.94
N GLY A 281 19.28 -19.13 -41.64
CA GLY A 281 20.40 -19.73 -40.94
C GLY A 281 20.50 -19.35 -39.45
N ILE A 282 21.59 -19.78 -38.85
CA ILE A 282 21.95 -19.49 -37.48
C ILE A 282 22.95 -18.31 -37.50
N GLN A 283 22.61 -17.29 -36.75
CA GLN A 283 23.51 -16.14 -36.53
C GLN A 283 24.06 -16.22 -35.09
N VAL A 284 25.39 -16.18 -34.98
CA VAL A 284 26.08 -16.07 -33.69
C VAL A 284 26.70 -14.67 -33.61
N ALA A 285 26.23 -13.88 -32.65
CA ALA A 285 26.78 -12.57 -32.34
C ALA A 285 27.64 -12.66 -31.07
N VAL A 286 28.89 -12.21 -31.16
CA VAL A 286 29.83 -12.15 -30.05
C VAL A 286 30.22 -10.71 -29.82
N ASN A 287 29.89 -10.17 -28.64
CA ASN A 287 30.29 -8.82 -28.24
C ASN A 287 31.67 -8.92 -27.56
N LEU A 288 32.73 -8.65 -28.29
CA LEU A 288 34.10 -8.70 -27.77
C LEU A 288 34.42 -7.50 -26.87
N PHE A 289 33.94 -6.32 -27.24
CA PHE A 289 34.13 -5.09 -26.48
C PHE A 289 33.00 -4.11 -26.76
N ASP A 290 32.36 -3.65 -25.68
CA ASP A 290 31.33 -2.62 -25.72
C ASP A 290 31.46 -1.76 -24.46
N TYR A 291 32.01 -0.55 -24.62
CA TYR A 291 32.28 0.34 -23.50
C TYR A 291 30.99 0.82 -22.84
N ASP A 292 29.95 1.10 -23.64
CA ASP A 292 28.67 1.59 -23.14
C ASP A 292 27.96 0.52 -22.27
N LYS A 293 27.98 -0.74 -22.70
CA LYS A 293 27.46 -1.85 -21.90
C LYS A 293 28.22 -2.07 -20.60
N LYS A 294 29.56 -1.90 -20.64
CA LYS A 294 30.40 -1.97 -19.45
C LYS A 294 30.02 -0.88 -18.44
N ILE A 295 29.84 0.35 -18.91
CA ILE A 295 29.38 1.46 -18.04
C ILE A 295 27.96 1.23 -17.54
N ALA A 296 27.03 0.79 -18.39
CA ALA A 296 25.67 0.45 -18.01
C ALA A 296 25.63 -0.63 -16.91
N ARG A 297 26.47 -1.68 -17.04
CA ARG A 297 26.63 -2.70 -15.98
C ARG A 297 27.16 -2.11 -14.68
N GLN A 298 28.20 -1.27 -14.74
CA GLN A 298 28.74 -0.62 -13.55
C GLN A 298 27.70 0.28 -12.86
N THR A 299 26.95 1.05 -13.63
CA THR A 299 25.85 1.88 -13.13
C THR A 299 24.78 1.04 -12.45
N GLY A 300 24.40 -0.09 -13.07
CA GLY A 300 23.45 -1.03 -12.48
C GLY A 300 23.96 -1.66 -11.17
N ILE A 301 25.27 -1.99 -11.09
CA ILE A 301 25.88 -2.47 -9.84
C ILE A 301 25.83 -1.39 -8.75
N LYS A 302 26.03 -0.11 -9.09
CA LYS A 302 25.88 1.00 -8.14
C LYS A 302 24.44 1.14 -7.68
N ALA A 303 23.46 1.00 -8.56
CA ALA A 303 22.03 0.99 -8.19
C ALA A 303 21.71 -0.14 -7.21
N TYR A 304 22.22 -1.36 -7.44
CA TYR A 304 22.13 -2.46 -6.50
C TYR A 304 22.74 -2.12 -5.12
N GLN A 305 23.95 -1.53 -5.09
CA GLN A 305 24.60 -1.13 -3.84
C GLN A 305 23.79 -0.09 -3.06
N VAL A 306 23.16 0.88 -3.76
CA VAL A 306 22.25 1.85 -3.13
C VAL A 306 21.07 1.15 -2.46
N LEU A 307 20.43 0.20 -3.16
CA LEU A 307 19.30 -0.54 -2.60
C LEU A 307 19.71 -1.40 -1.41
N LYS A 308 20.88 -2.04 -1.46
CA LYS A 308 21.42 -2.80 -0.33
C LYS A 308 21.69 -1.90 0.88
N THR A 309 22.25 -0.71 0.67
CA THR A 309 22.45 0.26 1.75
C THR A 309 21.11 0.74 2.34
N LYS A 310 20.09 0.98 1.49
CA LYS A 310 18.74 1.30 1.95
C LYS A 310 18.12 0.15 2.78
N MET A 311 18.37 -1.08 2.40
CA MET A 311 17.92 -2.28 3.12
C MET A 311 18.55 -2.37 4.52
N ASP A 312 19.88 -2.14 4.64
CA ASP A 312 20.59 -2.10 5.91
C ASP A 312 20.10 -0.94 6.81
N PHE A 313 19.84 0.21 6.20
CA PHE A 313 19.24 1.36 6.90
C PHE A 313 17.82 1.04 7.39
N LYS A 314 17.01 0.41 6.55
CA LYS A 314 15.64 0.00 6.90
C LYS A 314 15.61 -1.00 8.06
N TYR A 315 16.54 -1.94 8.09
CA TYR A 315 16.68 -2.85 9.21
C TYR A 315 16.92 -2.09 10.53
N LYS A 316 17.84 -1.13 10.52
CA LYS A 316 18.15 -0.30 11.70
C LYS A 316 16.95 0.58 12.12
N GLU A 317 16.25 1.16 11.14
CA GLU A 317 15.03 1.95 11.36
C GLU A 317 13.94 1.10 12.03
N LEU A 318 13.66 -0.09 11.51
CA LEU A 318 12.66 -0.99 12.06
C LEU A 318 13.03 -1.44 13.48
N LEU A 319 14.29 -1.74 13.72
CA LEU A 319 14.79 -2.09 15.06
C LEU A 319 14.59 -0.94 16.05
N ALA A 320 14.95 0.28 15.65
CA ALA A 320 14.77 1.47 16.49
C ALA A 320 13.28 1.73 16.75
N LYS A 321 12.43 1.60 15.73
CA LYS A 321 10.97 1.75 15.87
C LYS A 321 10.37 0.72 16.81
N MET A 322 10.79 -0.55 16.72
CA MET A 322 10.35 -1.60 17.65
C MET A 322 10.72 -1.26 19.11
N LYS A 323 11.95 -0.81 19.35
CA LYS A 323 12.39 -0.40 20.69
C LYS A 323 11.61 0.81 21.20
N SER A 324 11.39 1.81 20.35
CA SER A 324 10.57 2.98 20.69
C SER A 324 9.14 2.60 21.06
N LEU A 325 8.49 1.76 20.26
CA LEU A 325 7.14 1.27 20.54
C LEU A 325 7.07 0.52 21.89
N GLN A 326 8.06 -0.32 22.19
CA GLN A 326 8.12 -1.02 23.49
C GLN A 326 8.22 -0.05 24.66
N LEU A 327 9.06 0.98 24.52
CA LEU A 327 9.17 2.03 25.56
C LEU A 327 7.86 2.79 25.72
N THR A 328 7.19 3.12 24.63
CA THR A 328 5.88 3.80 24.65
C THR A 328 4.83 2.92 25.34
N ILE A 329 4.74 1.63 25.01
CA ILE A 329 3.81 0.70 25.65
C ILE A 329 4.06 0.65 27.15
N ASN A 330 5.31 0.43 27.57
CA ASN A 330 5.68 0.35 29.00
C ASN A 330 5.40 1.67 29.75
N SER A 331 5.57 2.81 29.08
CA SER A 331 5.26 4.13 29.65
C SER A 331 3.76 4.33 29.83
N ASN A 332 2.97 4.00 28.79
CA ASN A 332 1.51 4.12 28.83
C ASN A 332 0.88 3.18 29.87
N GLU A 333 1.43 1.97 30.05
CA GLU A 333 0.98 1.06 31.12
C GLU A 333 1.18 1.66 32.51
N LYS A 334 2.34 2.28 32.76
CA LYS A 334 2.63 2.95 34.05
C LYS A 334 1.72 4.16 34.27
N GLU A 335 1.49 4.94 33.21
CA GLU A 335 0.60 6.10 33.26
C GLU A 335 -0.84 5.69 33.54
N LEU A 336 -1.34 4.65 32.87
CA LEU A 336 -2.66 4.07 33.12
C LEU A 336 -2.81 3.61 34.57
N GLN A 337 -1.80 2.91 35.10
CA GLN A 337 -1.80 2.48 36.50
C GLN A 337 -1.89 3.69 37.45
N GLY A 338 -1.12 4.75 37.18
CA GLY A 338 -1.17 6.00 37.97
C GLY A 338 -2.54 6.67 37.94
N LEU A 339 -3.18 6.73 36.76
CA LEU A 339 -4.52 7.30 36.59
C LEU A 339 -5.60 6.48 37.33
N VAL A 340 -5.50 5.15 37.30
CA VAL A 340 -6.41 4.26 38.05
C VAL A 340 -6.27 4.50 39.57
N ASP A 341 -5.04 4.63 40.08
CA ASP A 341 -4.80 4.88 41.49
C ASP A 341 -5.28 6.28 41.93
N GLN A 342 -5.12 7.31 41.07
CA GLN A 342 -5.70 8.64 41.29
C GLN A 342 -7.22 8.61 41.33
N SER A 343 -7.87 7.89 40.39
CA SER A 343 -9.33 7.73 40.39
C SER A 343 -9.82 7.12 41.67
N LYS A 344 -9.23 6.00 42.15
CA LYS A 344 -9.59 5.37 43.43
C LYS A 344 -9.42 6.31 44.61
N THR A 345 -8.34 7.05 44.66
CA THR A 345 -8.08 8.02 45.73
C THR A 345 -9.13 9.14 45.72
N THR A 346 -9.51 9.65 44.56
CA THR A 346 -10.55 10.66 44.40
C THR A 346 -11.91 10.12 44.87
N GLU A 347 -12.26 8.88 44.52
CA GLU A 347 -13.50 8.24 45.00
C GLU A 347 -13.53 8.13 46.53
N VAL A 348 -12.45 7.75 47.18
CA VAL A 348 -12.35 7.69 48.65
C VAL A 348 -12.53 9.08 49.28
N ILE A 349 -11.89 10.11 48.73
CA ILE A 349 -12.05 11.50 49.20
C ILE A 349 -13.51 11.94 49.11
N LEU A 350 -14.15 11.73 47.94
CA LEU A 350 -15.55 12.07 47.71
C LEU A 350 -16.51 11.30 48.68
N ALA A 351 -16.21 10.02 48.94
CA ALA A 351 -17.00 9.22 49.88
C ALA A 351 -16.90 9.75 51.33
N ASN A 352 -15.72 10.24 51.74
CA ASN A 352 -15.50 10.83 53.04
C ASN A 352 -16.20 12.20 53.19
N GLN A 353 -16.11 13.04 52.17
CA GLN A 353 -16.80 14.35 52.14
C GLN A 353 -18.34 14.27 52.18
N LYS A 354 -18.91 13.15 51.70
CA LYS A 354 -20.35 12.89 51.78
C LYS A 354 -20.80 12.43 53.18
N ARG A 355 -19.86 12.02 54.05
CA ARG A 355 -20.17 11.55 55.42
C ARG A 355 -20.03 12.66 56.47
N GLU A 356 -19.34 13.72 56.15
CA GLU A 356 -19.29 14.99 56.93
C GLU A 356 -20.46 15.92 56.51
#